data_e08c88857e9430a3c11cadef3cafbc0e
#
_entry.id   e08c88857e9430a3c11cadef3cafbc0e
#
_cell.length_a   1.000
_cell.length_b   1.000
_cell.length_c   1.000
_cell.angle_alpha   90.00
_cell.angle_beta   90.00
_cell.angle_gamma   90.00
#
_symmetry.space_group_name_H-M   'P 1'
#
loop_
_entity.id
_entity.type
_entity.pdbx_description
1 polymer ?
#
loop_
_entity_poly.entity_id
_entity_poly.type
_entity_poly.pdbx_seq_one_letter_code
_entity_poly.pdbx_strand_id
1 'polypeptide(L)'
;MDSVVGTYCGVSQTDVETILTLNINGTYLLIRTYKEEQNEQEKLRGTFQVLDGNILMFIHPSSGDNIFYKVRDDNNIILIDSFGNEPKKEDRKNYILKKR
;
A
#
# COMPACT_ATOMS: atom_id res chain seq x y z
N MET A 1 -9.74 -2.89 -13.04
CA MET A 1 -8.40 -3.39 -12.71
C MET A 1 -7.29 -2.48 -13.23
N ASP A 2 -7.34 -2.08 -14.50
CA ASP A 2 -6.30 -1.24 -15.10
C ASP A 2 -6.10 0.11 -14.40
N SER A 3 -7.15 0.66 -13.83
CA SER A 3 -7.09 1.97 -13.17
C SER A 3 -6.24 1.98 -11.90
N VAL A 4 -6.01 0.81 -11.29
CA VAL A 4 -5.20 0.71 -10.06
C VAL A 4 -3.78 0.24 -10.35
N VAL A 5 -3.49 -0.23 -11.56
CA VAL A 5 -2.15 -0.69 -11.93
C VAL A 5 -1.19 0.50 -11.95
N GLY A 6 0.01 0.30 -11.42
CA GLY A 6 1.02 1.33 -11.38
C GLY A 6 1.87 1.27 -10.13
N THR A 7 2.64 2.32 -9.91
CA THR A 7 3.54 2.43 -8.77
C THR A 7 3.09 3.55 -7.85
N TYR A 8 3.05 3.25 -6.55
CA TYR A 8 2.63 4.18 -5.51
C TYR A 8 3.77 4.37 -4.52
N CYS A 9 3.97 5.60 -4.06
CA CYS A 9 5.07 5.94 -3.15
C CYS A 9 4.61 6.81 -2.00
N GLY A 10 5.27 6.64 -0.86
CA GLY A 10 5.04 7.49 0.29
C GLY A 10 6.19 7.40 1.28
N VAL A 11 6.32 8.43 2.12
CA VAL A 11 7.31 8.48 3.20
C VAL A 11 6.58 8.82 4.48
N SER A 12 6.80 8.00 5.53
CA SER A 12 6.20 8.23 6.83
C SER A 12 7.04 9.22 7.67
N GLN A 13 6.50 9.65 8.82
CA GLN A 13 7.21 10.53 9.75
C GLN A 13 8.49 9.88 10.31
N THR A 14 8.56 8.56 10.31
CA THR A 14 9.72 7.82 10.80
C THR A 14 10.73 7.50 9.69
N ASP A 15 10.64 8.21 8.58
CA ASP A 15 11.53 8.03 7.42
C ASP A 15 11.51 6.62 6.85
N VAL A 16 10.35 5.97 6.89
CA VAL A 16 10.14 4.72 6.17
C VAL A 16 9.58 5.06 4.79
N GLU A 17 10.37 4.80 3.75
CA GLU A 17 9.92 4.99 2.37
C GLU A 17 9.25 3.71 1.89
N THR A 18 8.05 3.85 1.33
CA THR A 18 7.28 2.71 0.81
C THR A 18 7.08 2.90 -0.68
N ILE A 19 7.42 1.87 -1.45
CA ILE A 19 7.14 1.81 -2.89
C ILE A 19 6.32 0.55 -3.12
N LEU A 20 5.11 0.73 -3.65
CA LEU A 20 4.19 -0.38 -3.94
C LEU A 20 3.88 -0.38 -5.42
N THR A 21 4.18 -1.49 -6.09
CA THR A 21 3.89 -1.67 -7.52
C THR A 21 2.78 -2.70 -7.67
N LEU A 22 1.71 -2.32 -8.38
CA LEU A 22 0.58 -3.20 -8.69
C LEU A 22 0.65 -3.55 -10.17
N ASN A 23 0.69 -4.85 -10.44
CA ASN A 23 0.84 -5.38 -11.80
C ASN A 23 -0.51 -5.84 -12.35
N ILE A 24 -0.65 -5.77 -13.67
CA ILE A 24 -1.90 -6.11 -14.34
C ILE A 24 -2.29 -7.57 -14.15
N ASN A 25 -1.33 -8.43 -13.85
CA ASN A 25 -1.58 -9.87 -13.62
C ASN A 25 -2.08 -10.18 -12.20
N GLY A 26 -2.36 -9.16 -11.38
CA GLY A 26 -2.86 -9.36 -10.02
C GLY A 26 -1.79 -9.58 -8.97
N THR A 27 -0.53 -9.32 -9.29
CA THR A 27 0.55 -9.44 -8.33
C THR A 27 1.02 -8.06 -7.86
N TYR A 28 1.66 -8.01 -6.68
CA TYR A 28 2.24 -6.78 -6.17
C TYR A 28 3.68 -7.00 -5.73
N LEU A 29 4.42 -5.90 -5.70
CA LEU A 29 5.75 -5.82 -5.10
C LEU A 29 5.75 -4.63 -4.14
N LEU A 30 6.02 -4.90 -2.87
CA LEU A 30 6.13 -3.87 -1.84
C LEU A 30 7.57 -3.78 -1.40
N ILE A 31 8.13 -2.58 -1.43
CA ILE A 31 9.49 -2.32 -0.94
C ILE A 31 9.41 -1.24 0.12
N ARG A 32 9.90 -1.54 1.32
CA ARG A 32 10.03 -0.55 2.40
C ARG A 32 11.51 -0.33 2.67
N THR A 33 11.91 0.93 2.71
CA THR A 33 13.29 1.31 3.04
C THR A 33 13.27 2.06 4.37
N TYR A 34 13.99 1.54 5.35
CA TYR A 34 14.08 2.09 6.70
C TYR A 34 15.33 2.95 6.78
N LYS A 35 15.19 4.24 6.51
CA LYS A 35 16.34 5.14 6.38
C LYS A 35 17.09 5.31 7.69
N GLU A 36 16.41 5.29 8.82
CA GLU A 36 17.03 5.38 10.14
C GLU A 36 17.81 4.12 10.53
N GLU A 37 17.59 3.03 9.82
CA GLU A 37 18.25 1.75 10.05
C GLU A 37 19.23 1.42 8.93
N GLN A 38 20.03 2.41 8.54
CA GLN A 38 21.08 2.27 7.53
C GLN A 38 20.52 1.85 6.16
N ASN A 39 19.33 2.36 5.82
CA ASN A 39 18.65 2.07 4.56
C ASN A 39 18.35 0.57 4.37
N GLU A 40 18.06 -0.12 5.47
CA GLU A 40 17.62 -1.50 5.40
C GLU A 40 16.33 -1.61 4.61
N GLN A 41 16.22 -2.63 3.77
CA GLN A 41 15.05 -2.82 2.90
C GLN A 41 14.31 -4.09 3.24
N GLU A 42 12.98 -4.01 3.19
CA GLU A 42 12.07 -5.13 3.26
C GLU A 42 11.36 -5.25 1.91
N LYS A 43 11.33 -6.44 1.32
CA LYS A 43 10.63 -6.69 0.06
C LYS A 43 9.60 -7.78 0.26
N LEU A 44 8.37 -7.51 -0.16
CA LEU A 44 7.27 -8.47 -0.12
C LEU A 44 6.65 -8.58 -1.50
N ARG A 45 6.36 -9.80 -1.91
CA ARG A 45 5.66 -10.09 -3.17
C ARG A 45 4.46 -10.97 -2.86
N GLY A 46 3.39 -10.75 -3.58
CA GLY A 46 2.18 -11.55 -3.38
C GLY A 46 1.14 -11.20 -4.41
N THR A 47 -0.11 -11.50 -4.07
CA THR A 47 -1.25 -11.21 -4.93
C THR A 47 -2.17 -10.19 -4.27
N PHE A 48 -2.94 -9.48 -5.09
CA PHE A 48 -3.94 -8.56 -4.58
C PHE A 48 -5.24 -8.74 -5.33
N GLN A 49 -6.33 -8.30 -4.71
CA GLN A 49 -7.67 -8.31 -5.29
C GLN A 49 -8.30 -6.93 -5.12
N VAL A 50 -9.15 -6.56 -6.06
CA VAL A 50 -9.95 -5.33 -5.97
C VAL A 50 -11.34 -5.72 -5.48
N LEU A 51 -11.75 -5.15 -4.34
CA LEU A 51 -13.06 -5.39 -3.75
C LEU A 51 -13.90 -4.13 -3.89
N ASP A 52 -15.16 -4.30 -4.25
CA ASP A 52 -16.13 -3.18 -4.35
C ASP A 52 -15.63 -2.00 -5.18
N GLY A 53 -14.70 -2.25 -6.11
CA GLY A 53 -14.20 -1.25 -7.04
C GLY A 53 -13.16 -0.28 -6.50
N ASN A 54 -13.05 -0.11 -5.18
CA ASN A 54 -12.11 0.86 -4.60
C ASN A 54 -11.35 0.37 -3.38
N ILE A 55 -11.52 -0.89 -2.99
CA ILE A 55 -10.77 -1.49 -1.89
C ILE A 55 -9.77 -2.48 -2.47
N LEU A 56 -8.51 -2.35 -2.08
CA LEU A 56 -7.44 -3.26 -2.48
C LEU A 56 -7.10 -4.16 -1.31
N MET A 57 -7.16 -5.46 -1.52
CA MET A 57 -6.79 -6.44 -0.52
C MET A 57 -5.50 -7.12 -0.94
N PHE A 58 -4.46 -6.98 -0.11
CA PHE A 58 -3.16 -7.62 -0.33
C PHE A 58 -3.02 -8.81 0.60
N ILE A 59 -2.62 -9.93 0.04
CA ILE A 59 -2.43 -11.17 0.79
C ILE A 59 -0.93 -11.35 1.04
N HIS A 60 -0.55 -11.43 2.32
CA HIS A 60 0.85 -11.64 2.70
C HIS A 60 1.25 -13.07 2.35
N PRO A 61 2.35 -13.27 1.61
CA PRO A 61 2.69 -14.60 1.10
C PRO A 61 3.05 -15.63 2.17
N SER A 62 3.55 -15.18 3.32
CA SER A 62 4.01 -16.10 4.37
C SER A 62 2.97 -16.34 5.44
N SER A 63 2.30 -15.29 5.93
CA SER A 63 1.38 -15.38 7.06
C SER A 63 -0.07 -15.58 6.64
N GLY A 64 -0.40 -15.25 5.40
CA GLY A 64 -1.79 -15.24 4.94
C GLY A 64 -2.60 -14.06 5.47
N ASP A 65 -1.98 -13.15 6.21
CA ASP A 65 -2.67 -11.96 6.70
C ASP A 65 -3.04 -11.04 5.56
N ASN A 66 -4.19 -10.38 5.70
CA ASN A 66 -4.68 -9.46 4.70
C ASN A 66 -4.41 -8.02 5.12
N ILE A 67 -3.97 -7.21 4.17
CA ILE A 67 -3.76 -5.78 4.35
C ILE A 67 -4.66 -5.07 3.36
N PHE A 68 -5.36 -4.03 3.81
CA PHE A 68 -6.34 -3.33 2.98
C PHE A 68 -5.91 -1.89 2.73
N TYR A 69 -6.11 -1.46 1.50
CA TYR A 69 -5.95 -0.06 1.09
C TYR A 69 -7.22 0.39 0.38
N LYS A 70 -7.55 1.67 0.50
CA LYS A 70 -8.69 2.27 -0.19
C LYS A 70 -8.18 3.23 -1.27
N VAL A 71 -8.74 3.13 -2.46
CA VAL A 71 -8.44 4.07 -3.56
C VAL A 71 -9.22 5.36 -3.32
N ARG A 72 -8.52 6.49 -3.35
CA ARG A 72 -9.10 7.81 -3.14
C ARG A 72 -9.44 8.46 -4.48
N ASP A 73 -10.19 9.56 -4.42
CA ASP A 73 -10.64 10.29 -5.61
C ASP A 73 -9.49 10.80 -6.48
N ASP A 74 -8.34 11.06 -5.86
CA ASP A 74 -7.15 11.55 -6.57
C ASP A 74 -6.25 10.42 -7.10
N ASN A 75 -6.75 9.18 -7.09
CA ASN A 75 -6.03 7.96 -7.46
C ASN A 75 -4.88 7.60 -6.52
N ASN A 76 -4.77 8.27 -5.39
CA ASN A 76 -3.86 7.85 -4.33
C ASN A 76 -4.55 6.75 -3.51
N ILE A 77 -3.77 6.00 -2.73
CA ILE A 77 -4.32 4.96 -1.87
C ILE A 77 -3.97 5.24 -0.43
N ILE A 78 -4.85 4.83 0.48
CA ILE A 78 -4.64 5.00 1.92
C ILE A 78 -4.86 3.67 2.63
N LEU A 79 -3.99 3.37 3.59
CA LEU A 79 -4.13 2.17 4.42
C LEU A 79 -5.40 2.27 5.26
N ILE A 80 -6.18 1.20 5.28
CA ILE A 80 -7.39 1.09 6.11
C ILE A 80 -7.32 -0.19 6.95
N ASP A 81 -8.17 -0.26 7.98
CA ASP A 81 -8.30 -1.48 8.76
C ASP A 81 -9.25 -2.48 8.07
N SER A 82 -9.40 -3.66 8.67
CA SER A 82 -10.25 -4.72 8.09
C SER A 82 -11.74 -4.37 8.09
N PHE A 83 -12.13 -3.31 8.79
CA PHE A 83 -13.51 -2.82 8.83
C PHE A 83 -13.75 -1.66 7.85
N GLY A 84 -12.71 -1.25 7.12
CA GLY A 84 -12.81 -0.16 6.15
C GLY A 84 -12.57 1.23 6.72
N ASN A 85 -12.12 1.33 7.97
CA ASN A 85 -11.90 2.63 8.62
C ASN A 85 -10.52 3.19 8.25
N GLU A 86 -10.49 4.48 7.90
CA GLU A 86 -9.24 5.20 7.65
C GLU A 86 -8.57 5.58 8.97
N PRO A 87 -7.24 5.82 8.96
CA PRO A 87 -6.55 6.35 10.13
C PRO A 87 -7.11 7.69 10.56
N LYS A 88 -6.80 8.12 11.80
CA LYS A 88 -7.21 9.42 12.29
C LYS A 88 -6.67 10.52 11.38
N LYS A 89 -7.42 11.61 11.29
CA LYS A 89 -7.11 12.70 10.34
C LYS A 89 -5.66 13.20 10.46
N GLU A 90 -5.15 13.33 11.68
CA GLU A 90 -3.78 13.80 11.91
C GLU A 90 -2.71 12.79 11.48
N ASP A 91 -3.08 11.51 11.35
CA ASP A 91 -2.14 10.45 10.98
C ASP A 91 -2.22 10.04 9.51
N ARG A 92 -3.25 10.49 8.80
CA ARG A 92 -3.51 10.03 7.43
C ARG A 92 -2.34 10.21 6.48
N LYS A 93 -1.62 11.32 6.59
CA LYS A 93 -0.49 11.60 5.71
C LYS A 93 0.61 10.54 5.77
N ASN A 94 0.71 9.81 6.88
CA ASN A 94 1.70 8.74 7.05
C ASN A 94 1.29 7.45 6.35
N TYR A 95 0.02 7.33 5.95
CA TYR A 95 -0.54 6.11 5.40
C TYR A 95 -1.04 6.27 3.97
N ILE A 96 -0.80 7.42 3.36
CA ILE A 96 -1.19 7.67 1.97
C ILE A 96 0.00 7.39 1.07
N LEU A 97 -0.23 6.58 0.03
CA LEU A 97 0.72 6.35 -1.03
C LEU A 97 0.21 7.04 -2.29
N LYS A 98 1.06 7.85 -2.88
CA LYS A 98 0.71 8.65 -4.07
C LYS A 98 1.09 7.90 -5.33
N LYS A 99 0.19 7.85 -6.28
CA LYS A 99 0.44 7.23 -7.57
C LYS A 99 1.40 8.09 -8.39
N ARG A 100 2.42 7.46 -8.93
CA ARG A 100 3.36 8.11 -9.85
C ARG A 100 2.75 8.34 -11.21
#